data_ba005cb59951c70e03ca02111f8af7d7
#
_entry.id   ba005cb59951c70e03ca02111f8af7d7
#
_cell.length_a   1.000
_cell.length_b   1.000
_cell.length_c   1.000
_cell.angle_alpha   90.00
_cell.angle_beta   90.00
_cell.angle_gamma   90.00
#
_symmetry.space_group_name_H-M   'P 1'
#
loop_
_entity.id
_entity.type
_entity.pdbx_description
1 polymer ?
#
loop_
_entity_poly.entity_id
_entity_poly.type
_entity_poly.pdbx_seq_one_letter_code
_entity_poly.pdbx_strand_id
1 'polypeptide(L)'
;WLQTLTGLVGEEAMNEAFREYYRQWAFKHPSGQDFVNVFNTVIPKIYGNRYGSNLNWFFDQTLYGTGICDYKVVNIINRKVRDYEGAYFVNDSLEVKKGNYKDDTLWVSTVQLERNGELMLPVEILIRFDDGSETLEQWDGRSRVKDFTYTGTRKIQWAKIDPEYKNMMDVNYINNSMSVKPDRKPVRSIFSKLVTQLMLFIEFISL
;
A
#
# COMPACT_ATOMS: atom_id res chain seq x y z
N TRP A 1 7.04 11.72 -10.98
CA TRP A 1 7.99 10.61 -10.91
C TRP A 1 9.23 10.94 -10.06
N LEU A 2 9.79 12.16 -10.12
CA LEU A 2 10.97 12.54 -9.30
C LEU A 2 10.70 12.36 -7.80
N GLN A 3 9.56 12.80 -7.32
CA GLN A 3 9.18 12.66 -5.91
C GLN A 3 8.98 11.19 -5.53
N THR A 4 8.44 10.37 -6.41
CA THR A 4 8.34 8.92 -6.22
C THR A 4 9.73 8.28 -6.17
N LEU A 5 10.67 8.73 -7.01
CA LEU A 5 12.07 8.28 -6.93
C LEU A 5 12.70 8.69 -5.59
N THR A 6 12.46 9.92 -5.13
CA THR A 6 12.90 10.36 -3.80
C THR A 6 12.33 9.48 -2.69
N GLY A 7 11.04 9.16 -2.75
CA GLY A 7 10.39 8.24 -1.81
C GLY A 7 11.00 6.83 -1.81
N LEU A 8 11.49 6.38 -2.96
CA LEU A 8 12.13 5.07 -3.12
C LEU A 8 13.56 5.04 -2.56
N VAL A 9 14.41 6.02 -2.95
CA VAL A 9 15.84 6.00 -2.64
C VAL A 9 16.21 6.85 -1.44
N GLY A 10 15.33 7.71 -0.96
CA GLY A 10 15.56 8.67 0.13
C GLY A 10 16.18 9.97 -0.32
N GLU A 11 15.97 11.02 0.47
CA GLU A 11 16.43 12.39 0.15
C GLU A 11 17.96 12.51 0.08
N GLU A 12 18.70 11.83 0.94
CA GLU A 12 20.17 11.92 0.94
C GLU A 12 20.78 11.40 -0.35
N ALA A 13 20.32 10.22 -0.80
CA ALA A 13 20.80 9.63 -2.04
C ALA A 13 20.37 10.42 -3.27
N MET A 14 19.16 10.98 -3.22
CA MET A 14 18.65 11.87 -4.27
C MET A 14 19.48 13.13 -4.39
N ASN A 15 19.79 13.78 -3.27
CA ASN A 15 20.63 14.96 -3.21
C ASN A 15 22.05 14.68 -3.71
N GLU A 16 22.63 13.52 -3.37
CA GLU A 16 23.97 13.14 -3.86
C GLU A 16 23.95 12.92 -5.39
N ALA A 17 22.92 12.25 -5.92
CA ALA A 17 22.76 12.07 -7.35
C ALA A 17 22.62 13.41 -8.08
N PHE A 18 21.86 14.37 -7.54
CA PHE A 18 21.75 15.71 -8.12
C PHE A 18 23.05 16.51 -8.04
N ARG A 19 23.81 16.41 -6.94
CA ARG A 19 25.15 17.05 -6.87
C ARG A 19 26.08 16.51 -7.92
N GLU A 20 26.10 15.18 -8.12
CA GLU A 20 26.92 14.55 -9.15
C GLU A 20 26.45 14.93 -10.56
N TYR A 21 25.13 14.99 -10.79
CA TYR A 21 24.58 15.46 -12.06
C TYR A 21 24.99 16.89 -12.35
N TYR A 22 24.88 17.81 -11.38
CA TYR A 22 25.34 19.19 -11.53
C TYR A 22 26.85 19.26 -11.79
N ARG A 23 27.66 18.50 -11.07
CA ARG A 23 29.12 18.47 -11.23
C ARG A 23 29.54 18.06 -12.66
N GLN A 24 28.85 17.10 -13.26
CA GLN A 24 29.18 16.60 -14.59
C GLN A 24 28.64 17.50 -15.71
N TRP A 25 27.50 18.11 -15.50
CA TRP A 25 26.69 18.70 -16.57
C TRP A 25 26.45 20.21 -16.43
N ALA A 26 26.96 20.88 -15.38
CA ALA A 26 26.86 22.34 -15.26
C ALA A 26 27.38 23.02 -16.53
N PHE A 27 26.59 23.95 -17.05
CA PHE A 27 26.88 24.71 -18.29
C PHE A 27 27.02 23.87 -19.58
N LYS A 28 26.52 22.62 -19.55
CA LYS A 28 26.45 21.73 -20.73
C LYS A 28 24.99 21.47 -21.09
N HIS A 29 24.77 20.71 -22.16
CA HIS A 29 23.44 20.34 -22.67
C HIS A 29 23.22 18.83 -22.48
N PRO A 30 22.85 18.35 -21.27
CA PRO A 30 22.60 16.94 -21.03
C PRO A 30 21.32 16.46 -21.71
N SER A 31 21.33 15.20 -22.11
CA SER A 31 20.15 14.47 -22.54
C SER A 31 19.46 13.80 -21.36
N GLY A 32 18.26 13.26 -21.55
CA GLY A 32 17.58 12.43 -20.55
C GLY A 32 18.39 11.19 -20.17
N GLN A 33 19.14 10.61 -21.13
CA GLN A 33 19.99 9.45 -20.86
C GLN A 33 21.17 9.79 -19.94
N ASP A 34 21.72 10.99 -20.06
CA ASP A 34 22.80 11.44 -19.18
C ASP A 34 22.33 11.56 -17.73
N PHE A 35 21.09 12.03 -17.53
CA PHE A 35 20.45 12.02 -16.22
C PHE A 35 20.33 10.61 -15.67
N VAL A 36 19.75 9.68 -16.42
CA VAL A 36 19.60 8.27 -16.04
C VAL A 36 20.94 7.62 -15.70
N ASN A 37 21.98 7.88 -16.48
CA ASN A 37 23.32 7.32 -16.27
C ASN A 37 23.95 7.78 -14.96
N VAL A 38 23.75 9.06 -14.57
CA VAL A 38 24.24 9.57 -13.28
C VAL A 38 23.55 8.84 -12.13
N PHE A 39 22.24 8.72 -12.18
CA PHE A 39 21.47 8.03 -11.13
C PHE A 39 21.83 6.54 -11.05
N ASN A 40 21.99 5.87 -12.19
CA ASN A 40 22.44 4.48 -12.29
C ASN A 40 23.87 4.28 -11.74
N THR A 41 24.67 5.34 -11.69
CA THR A 41 26.02 5.28 -11.12
C THR A 41 26.02 5.56 -9.62
N VAL A 42 25.28 6.58 -9.16
CA VAL A 42 25.31 7.06 -7.79
C VAL A 42 24.52 6.16 -6.85
N ILE A 43 23.29 5.79 -7.22
CA ILE A 43 22.42 5.02 -6.33
C ILE A 43 22.99 3.63 -5.99
N PRO A 44 23.52 2.83 -6.94
CA PRO A 44 24.18 1.57 -6.60
C PRO A 44 25.46 1.74 -5.77
N LYS A 45 26.18 2.85 -5.89
CA LYS A 45 27.34 3.13 -5.00
C LYS A 45 26.92 3.28 -3.55
N ILE A 46 25.75 3.88 -3.29
CA ILE A 46 25.23 4.10 -1.93
C ILE A 46 24.62 2.84 -1.36
N TYR A 47 23.80 2.13 -2.13
CA TYR A 47 22.96 1.04 -1.64
C TYR A 47 23.36 -0.35 -2.13
N GLY A 48 24.41 -0.47 -2.94
CA GLY A 48 24.75 -1.74 -3.59
C GLY A 48 23.61 -2.24 -4.48
N ASN A 49 23.29 -3.52 -4.37
CA ASN A 49 22.26 -4.16 -5.18
C ASN A 49 20.84 -4.06 -4.60
N ARG A 50 20.59 -3.19 -3.63
CA ARG A 50 19.26 -3.06 -2.98
C ARG A 50 18.14 -2.82 -3.97
N TYR A 51 18.38 -2.02 -4.99
CA TYR A 51 17.42 -1.69 -6.06
C TYR A 51 17.73 -2.36 -7.40
N GLY A 52 18.60 -3.38 -7.38
CA GLY A 52 19.16 -4.03 -8.56
C GLY A 52 20.49 -3.41 -8.99
N SER A 53 21.04 -3.88 -10.11
CA SER A 53 22.29 -3.34 -10.67
C SER A 53 22.19 -1.92 -11.21
N ASN A 54 20.99 -1.47 -11.50
CA ASN A 54 20.63 -0.13 -11.96
C ASN A 54 19.15 0.18 -11.71
N LEU A 55 18.73 1.41 -12.00
CA LEU A 55 17.36 1.89 -11.88
C LEU A 55 16.60 1.94 -13.23
N ASN A 56 17.08 1.28 -14.26
CA ASN A 56 16.41 1.30 -15.57
C ASN A 56 14.97 0.79 -15.47
N TRP A 57 14.73 -0.25 -14.64
CA TRP A 57 13.40 -0.77 -14.39
C TRP A 57 12.42 0.32 -13.89
N PHE A 58 12.91 1.32 -13.15
CA PHE A 58 12.12 2.45 -12.69
C PHE A 58 11.92 3.46 -13.82
N PHE A 59 13.01 3.89 -14.47
CA PHE A 59 12.97 4.91 -15.52
C PHE A 59 12.19 4.46 -16.75
N ASP A 60 12.32 3.19 -17.15
CA ASP A 60 11.60 2.63 -18.30
C ASP A 60 10.08 2.69 -18.07
N GLN A 61 9.62 2.48 -16.86
CA GLN A 61 8.21 2.54 -16.52
C GLN A 61 7.70 3.96 -16.31
N THR A 62 8.48 4.81 -15.62
CA THR A 62 7.98 6.10 -15.09
C THR A 62 8.37 7.30 -15.95
N LEU A 63 9.47 7.23 -16.68
CA LEU A 63 9.98 8.32 -17.52
C LEU A 63 9.69 8.07 -19.00
N TYR A 64 9.83 6.84 -19.45
CA TYR A 64 9.68 6.46 -20.86
C TYR A 64 8.39 5.67 -21.14
N GLY A 65 7.76 5.11 -20.09
CA GLY A 65 6.51 4.38 -20.19
C GLY A 65 5.29 5.29 -20.11
N THR A 66 4.13 4.71 -20.46
CA THR A 66 2.81 5.36 -20.42
C THR A 66 1.85 4.65 -19.48
N GLY A 67 2.35 3.68 -18.70
CA GLY A 67 1.56 2.90 -17.77
C GLY A 67 1.01 3.74 -16.61
N ILE A 68 -0.08 3.28 -16.03
CA ILE A 68 -0.75 3.90 -14.89
C ILE A 68 -0.29 3.19 -13.61
N CYS A 69 -0.10 3.93 -12.54
CA CYS A 69 0.08 3.42 -11.19
C CYS A 69 -1.25 3.48 -10.45
N ASP A 70 -1.76 2.34 -9.99
CA ASP A 70 -2.98 2.26 -9.16
C ASP A 70 -2.89 1.01 -8.29
N TYR A 71 -2.71 1.21 -6.99
CA TYR A 71 -2.70 0.18 -5.97
C TYR A 71 -4.00 0.24 -5.18
N LYS A 72 -4.49 -0.90 -4.71
CA LYS A 72 -5.79 -0.98 -4.06
C LYS A 72 -5.77 -1.97 -2.89
N VAL A 73 -6.39 -1.59 -1.78
CA VAL A 73 -6.83 -2.55 -0.76
C VAL A 73 -8.18 -3.11 -1.19
N VAL A 74 -8.20 -4.39 -1.56
CA VAL A 74 -9.41 -5.05 -2.08
C VAL A 74 -10.33 -5.45 -0.96
N ASN A 75 -9.76 -6.08 0.10
CA ASN A 75 -10.57 -6.63 1.16
C ASN A 75 -9.75 -6.84 2.44
N ILE A 76 -10.45 -6.84 3.58
CA ILE A 76 -9.90 -7.25 4.88
C ILE A 76 -10.85 -8.30 5.46
N ILE A 77 -10.33 -9.50 5.68
CA ILE A 77 -11.09 -10.65 6.13
C ILE A 77 -10.56 -11.11 7.49
N ASN A 78 -11.41 -11.13 8.50
CA ASN A 78 -11.10 -11.70 9.81
C ASN A 78 -12.00 -12.93 10.04
N ARG A 79 -11.41 -14.10 10.08
CA ARG A 79 -12.11 -15.37 10.32
C ARG A 79 -11.62 -16.00 11.61
N LYS A 80 -12.55 -16.51 12.43
CA LYS A 80 -12.16 -17.33 13.58
C LYS A 80 -11.53 -18.63 13.09
N VAL A 81 -10.42 -19.01 13.75
CA VAL A 81 -9.88 -20.36 13.57
C VAL A 81 -10.88 -21.34 14.18
N ARG A 82 -11.45 -22.16 13.34
CA ARG A 82 -12.30 -23.28 13.79
C ARG A 82 -11.51 -24.56 13.58
N ASP A 83 -11.44 -25.39 14.63
CA ASP A 83 -10.98 -26.76 14.43
C ASP A 83 -11.90 -27.44 13.41
N TYR A 84 -11.30 -28.15 12.47
CA TYR A 84 -12.07 -28.87 11.48
C TYR A 84 -12.94 -29.93 12.14
N GLU A 85 -14.26 -29.71 12.15
CA GLU A 85 -15.20 -30.77 12.36
C GLU A 85 -15.36 -31.53 11.04
N GLY A 86 -15.22 -32.82 11.09
CA GLY A 86 -15.38 -33.64 9.90
C GLY A 86 -15.35 -35.11 10.21
N ALA A 87 -15.95 -35.86 9.31
CA ALA A 87 -15.85 -37.32 9.30
C ALA A 87 -14.73 -37.71 8.33
N TYR A 88 -13.73 -38.41 8.82
CA TYR A 88 -12.57 -38.89 8.07
C TYR A 88 -12.55 -40.43 8.09
N PHE A 89 -12.22 -41.01 6.96
CA PHE A 89 -11.92 -42.44 6.91
C PHE A 89 -10.45 -42.65 7.33
N VAL A 90 -10.26 -43.32 8.45
CA VAL A 90 -8.93 -43.73 8.94
C VAL A 90 -8.99 -45.26 9.06
N ASN A 91 -8.15 -45.98 8.32
CA ASN A 91 -8.12 -47.46 8.29
C ASN A 91 -9.51 -48.10 8.12
N ASP A 92 -10.26 -47.69 7.08
CA ASP A 92 -11.60 -48.14 6.77
C ASP A 92 -12.68 -47.89 7.82
N SER A 93 -12.38 -47.15 8.88
CA SER A 93 -13.33 -46.71 9.91
C SER A 93 -13.64 -45.24 9.79
N LEU A 94 -14.92 -44.87 9.91
CA LEU A 94 -15.38 -43.50 9.92
C LEU A 94 -15.11 -42.87 11.29
N GLU A 95 -14.08 -42.04 11.40
CA GLU A 95 -13.83 -41.23 12.59
C GLU A 95 -14.47 -39.85 12.48
N VAL A 96 -15.34 -39.50 13.42
CA VAL A 96 -15.93 -38.18 13.53
C VAL A 96 -15.10 -37.35 14.51
N LYS A 97 -14.33 -36.42 14.00
CA LYS A 97 -13.61 -35.46 14.83
C LYS A 97 -14.55 -34.31 15.18
N LYS A 98 -14.93 -34.19 16.44
CA LYS A 98 -15.64 -33.03 16.96
C LYS A 98 -14.61 -31.93 17.27
N GLY A 99 -14.84 -30.73 16.73
CA GLY A 99 -14.00 -29.57 17.00
C GLY A 99 -13.97 -29.24 18.49
N ASN A 100 -12.77 -28.93 19.01
CA ASN A 100 -12.62 -28.50 20.37
C ASN A 100 -12.80 -26.98 20.44
N TYR A 101 -14.00 -26.48 20.72
CA TYR A 101 -14.35 -25.06 20.74
C TYR A 101 -13.74 -24.28 21.93
N LYS A 102 -12.76 -24.83 22.62
CA LYS A 102 -12.18 -24.20 23.82
C LYS A 102 -11.31 -22.98 23.53
N ASP A 103 -10.86 -22.77 22.29
CA ASP A 103 -9.99 -21.62 21.93
C ASP A 103 -10.70 -20.69 20.93
N ASP A 104 -11.80 -20.08 21.36
CA ASP A 104 -12.58 -19.12 20.58
C ASP A 104 -11.86 -17.75 20.37
N THR A 105 -10.56 -17.69 20.72
CA THR A 105 -9.75 -16.47 20.73
C THR A 105 -8.87 -16.31 19.50
N LEU A 106 -8.63 -17.37 18.73
CA LEU A 106 -7.74 -17.32 17.57
C LEU A 106 -8.44 -16.89 16.29
N TRP A 107 -7.78 -16.00 15.56
CA TRP A 107 -8.24 -15.45 14.30
C TRP A 107 -7.20 -15.67 13.20
N VAL A 108 -7.67 -15.90 11.99
CA VAL A 108 -6.91 -15.73 10.74
C VAL A 108 -7.40 -14.45 10.10
N SER A 109 -6.52 -13.47 10.02
CA SER A 109 -6.80 -12.15 9.48
C SER A 109 -5.98 -11.93 8.23
N THR A 110 -6.63 -11.64 7.10
CA THR A 110 -5.99 -11.45 5.80
C THR A 110 -6.36 -10.09 5.24
N VAL A 111 -5.37 -9.34 4.78
CA VAL A 111 -5.55 -8.19 3.90
C VAL A 111 -5.19 -8.59 2.48
N GLN A 112 -6.08 -8.31 1.55
CA GLN A 112 -5.92 -8.58 0.12
C GLN A 112 -5.67 -7.29 -0.62
N LEU A 113 -4.59 -7.25 -1.38
CA LEU A 113 -4.14 -6.10 -2.15
C LEU A 113 -4.11 -6.44 -3.63
N GLU A 114 -4.35 -5.45 -4.46
CA GLU A 114 -4.30 -5.55 -5.91
C GLU A 114 -3.57 -4.34 -6.51
N ARG A 115 -2.80 -4.60 -7.55
CA ARG A 115 -2.25 -3.58 -8.43
C ARG A 115 -3.09 -3.55 -9.72
N ASN A 116 -3.95 -2.54 -9.84
CA ASN A 116 -4.79 -2.33 -11.01
C ASN A 116 -3.99 -1.79 -12.20
N GLY A 117 -3.02 -0.92 -11.91
CA GLY A 117 -2.15 -0.30 -12.91
C GLY A 117 -1.06 -1.20 -13.45
N GLU A 118 -0.31 -0.70 -14.43
CA GLU A 118 0.80 -1.39 -15.09
C GLU A 118 2.14 -1.19 -14.37
N LEU A 119 2.33 -0.04 -13.71
CA LEU A 119 3.59 0.27 -13.03
C LEU A 119 3.83 -0.64 -11.84
N MET A 120 4.99 -1.28 -11.82
CA MET A 120 5.44 -2.21 -10.79
C MET A 120 6.42 -1.48 -9.86
N LEU A 121 5.89 -0.72 -8.92
CA LEU A 121 6.70 0.03 -7.95
C LEU A 121 6.60 -0.64 -6.57
N PRO A 122 7.69 -0.71 -5.80
CA PRO A 122 7.61 -1.18 -4.42
C PRO A 122 6.85 -0.19 -3.56
N VAL A 123 5.96 -0.70 -2.71
CA VAL A 123 5.13 0.08 -1.80
C VAL A 123 5.15 -0.50 -0.40
N GLU A 124 4.97 0.35 0.59
CA GLU A 124 4.79 -0.03 1.98
C GLU A 124 3.30 -0.18 2.31
N ILE A 125 2.98 -1.12 3.17
CA ILE A 125 1.62 -1.38 3.62
C ILE A 125 1.58 -1.31 5.15
N LEU A 126 0.87 -0.33 5.67
CA LEU A 126 0.63 -0.21 7.10
C LEU A 126 -0.66 -0.95 7.47
N ILE A 127 -0.55 -1.92 8.37
CA ILE A 127 -1.65 -2.75 8.84
C ILE A 127 -1.81 -2.51 10.34
N ARG A 128 -3.01 -2.08 10.76
CA ARG A 128 -3.35 -1.85 12.16
C ARG A 128 -4.33 -2.90 12.66
N PHE A 129 -4.05 -3.39 13.86
CA PHE A 129 -4.87 -4.37 14.55
C PHE A 129 -5.82 -3.72 15.58
N ASP A 130 -6.79 -4.49 16.04
CA ASP A 130 -7.81 -4.04 16.98
C ASP A 130 -7.28 -3.82 18.42
N ASP A 131 -6.09 -4.34 18.73
CA ASP A 131 -5.33 -4.05 19.96
C ASP A 131 -4.52 -2.75 19.90
N GLY A 132 -4.55 -2.05 18.75
CA GLY A 132 -3.80 -0.81 18.50
C GLY A 132 -2.39 -1.03 17.99
N SER A 133 -1.90 -2.26 17.89
CA SER A 133 -0.59 -2.56 17.31
C SER A 133 -0.59 -2.35 15.79
N GLU A 134 0.59 -2.04 15.25
CA GLU A 134 0.79 -1.80 13.82
C GLU A 134 1.93 -2.66 13.28
N THR A 135 1.81 -3.04 12.03
CA THR A 135 2.86 -3.75 11.29
C THR A 135 3.03 -3.08 9.93
N LEU A 136 4.28 -2.81 9.57
CA LEU A 136 4.64 -2.27 8.26
C LEU A 136 5.20 -3.41 7.40
N GLU A 137 4.49 -3.73 6.33
CA GLU A 137 4.87 -4.73 5.34
C GLU A 137 5.38 -4.07 4.08
N GLN A 138 6.12 -4.82 3.26
CA GLN A 138 6.60 -4.36 1.97
C GLN A 138 6.09 -5.28 0.85
N TRP A 139 5.67 -4.66 -0.24
CA TRP A 139 5.28 -5.32 -1.46
C TRP A 139 6.09 -4.75 -2.63
N ASP A 140 6.77 -5.62 -3.38
CA ASP A 140 7.59 -5.21 -4.53
C ASP A 140 6.77 -4.79 -5.76
N GLY A 141 5.46 -4.93 -5.70
CA GLY A 141 4.53 -4.56 -6.77
C GLY A 141 4.56 -5.46 -8.00
N ARG A 142 5.39 -6.51 -8.06
CA ARG A 142 5.54 -7.35 -9.25
C ARG A 142 4.33 -8.24 -9.51
N SER A 143 3.82 -8.91 -8.49
CA SER A 143 2.57 -9.66 -8.61
C SER A 143 1.38 -8.70 -8.72
N ARG A 144 0.32 -9.07 -9.44
CA ARG A 144 -0.92 -8.27 -9.48
C ARG A 144 -1.69 -8.30 -8.18
N VAL A 145 -1.57 -9.38 -7.43
CA VAL A 145 -2.28 -9.59 -6.17
C VAL A 145 -1.27 -9.93 -5.09
N LYS A 146 -1.51 -9.45 -3.89
CA LYS A 146 -0.70 -9.76 -2.70
C LYS A 146 -1.61 -9.89 -1.48
N ASP A 147 -1.44 -10.98 -0.76
CA ASP A 147 -2.12 -11.23 0.50
C ASP A 147 -1.11 -11.22 1.65
N PHE A 148 -1.47 -10.54 2.74
CA PHE A 148 -0.77 -10.64 4.01
C PHE A 148 -1.71 -11.28 5.03
N THR A 149 -1.28 -12.40 5.61
CA THR A 149 -2.11 -13.21 6.52
C THR A 149 -1.43 -13.33 7.87
N TYR A 150 -2.20 -13.10 8.91
CA TYR A 150 -1.78 -13.16 10.30
C TYR A 150 -2.68 -14.12 11.07
N THR A 151 -2.08 -14.97 11.90
CA THR A 151 -2.82 -15.85 12.81
C THR A 151 -2.50 -15.46 14.26
N GLY A 152 -3.51 -15.24 15.05
CA GLY A 152 -3.35 -14.83 16.44
C GLY A 152 -4.67 -14.38 17.09
N THR A 153 -4.57 -13.73 18.25
CA THR A 153 -5.73 -13.24 19.00
C THR A 153 -6.28 -11.91 18.51
N ARG A 154 -5.48 -11.17 17.73
CA ARG A 154 -5.81 -9.84 17.19
C ARG A 154 -6.39 -9.93 15.78
N LYS A 155 -7.23 -8.96 15.43
CA LYS A 155 -7.88 -8.83 14.13
C LYS A 155 -7.37 -7.58 13.42
N ILE A 156 -7.26 -7.65 12.10
CA ILE A 156 -6.96 -6.45 11.31
C ILE A 156 -8.14 -5.48 11.41
N GLN A 157 -7.86 -4.24 11.81
CA GLN A 157 -8.84 -3.17 11.90
C GLN A 157 -8.91 -2.34 10.61
N TRP A 158 -7.73 -1.97 10.08
CA TRP A 158 -7.60 -1.28 8.81
C TRP A 158 -6.22 -1.54 8.19
N ALA A 159 -6.11 -1.27 6.91
CA ALA A 159 -4.86 -1.30 6.16
C ALA A 159 -4.76 -0.10 5.22
N LYS A 160 -3.54 0.38 4.97
CA LYS A 160 -3.23 1.47 4.06
C LYS A 160 -1.97 1.18 3.28
N ILE A 161 -2.06 1.27 1.97
CA ILE A 161 -0.92 1.23 1.04
C ILE A 161 -0.31 2.63 1.01
N ASP A 162 1.02 2.69 0.98
CA ASP A 162 1.81 3.91 0.93
C ASP A 162 1.40 4.96 2.00
N PRO A 163 1.55 4.63 3.29
CA PRO A 163 1.07 5.47 4.39
C PRO A 163 1.70 6.85 4.41
N GLU A 164 2.94 6.98 3.93
CA GLU A 164 3.73 8.22 3.92
C GLU A 164 3.67 8.98 2.57
N TYR A 165 2.85 8.50 1.61
CA TYR A 165 2.70 9.11 0.28
C TYR A 165 4.03 9.26 -0.49
N LYS A 166 4.89 8.26 -0.41
CA LYS A 166 6.15 8.17 -1.15
C LYS A 166 5.94 7.98 -2.65
N ASN A 167 4.87 7.28 -3.01
CA ASN A 167 4.50 7.03 -4.41
C ASN A 167 3.47 8.05 -4.91
N MET A 168 3.95 9.17 -5.44
CA MET A 168 3.11 10.25 -5.97
C MET A 168 2.53 9.99 -7.37
N MET A 169 2.76 8.79 -7.93
CA MET A 169 2.24 8.42 -9.24
C MET A 169 0.93 7.63 -9.17
N ASP A 170 0.49 7.24 -7.98
CA ASP A 170 -0.79 6.57 -7.81
C ASP A 170 -1.93 7.52 -8.17
N VAL A 171 -2.79 7.10 -9.12
CA VAL A 171 -3.87 7.94 -9.64
C VAL A 171 -5.13 7.92 -8.79
N ASN A 172 -5.21 6.99 -7.81
CA ASN A 172 -6.41 6.80 -7.01
C ASN A 172 -6.12 6.49 -5.53
N TYR A 173 -5.68 7.49 -4.79
CA TYR A 173 -5.40 7.34 -3.35
C TYR A 173 -6.60 6.94 -2.48
N ILE A 174 -7.83 7.06 -3.01
CA ILE A 174 -9.04 6.75 -2.23
C ILE A 174 -9.16 5.25 -1.99
N ASN A 175 -8.71 4.41 -2.94
CA ASN A 175 -8.76 2.97 -2.84
C ASN A 175 -7.55 2.36 -2.11
N ASN A 176 -6.54 3.17 -1.76
CA ASN A 176 -5.31 2.74 -1.07
C ASN A 176 -5.53 2.40 0.40
N SER A 177 -6.72 2.59 0.93
CA SER A 177 -7.00 2.25 2.32
C SER A 177 -8.38 1.64 2.50
N MET A 178 -8.48 0.75 3.49
CA MET A 178 -9.74 0.12 3.87
C MET A 178 -9.81 -0.07 5.38
N SER A 179 -11.00 0.13 5.95
CA SER A 179 -11.31 -0.17 7.34
C SER A 179 -12.46 -1.18 7.41
N VAL A 180 -12.33 -2.16 8.30
CA VAL A 180 -13.39 -3.18 8.55
C VAL A 180 -14.67 -2.52 9.10
N LYS A 181 -14.49 -1.47 9.92
CA LYS A 181 -15.62 -0.68 10.46
C LYS A 181 -15.39 0.78 10.10
N PRO A 182 -16.00 1.30 9.04
CA PRO A 182 -15.84 2.69 8.66
C PRO A 182 -16.38 3.61 9.76
N ASP A 183 -15.59 4.61 10.14
CA ASP A 183 -16.08 5.68 11.04
C ASP A 183 -16.98 6.63 10.25
N ARG A 184 -18.25 6.62 10.58
CA ARG A 184 -19.29 7.49 9.96
C ARG A 184 -19.45 8.86 10.64
N LYS A 185 -18.73 9.13 11.74
CA LYS A 185 -18.83 10.40 12.48
C LYS A 185 -18.50 11.62 11.63
N PRO A 186 -17.38 11.62 10.85
CA PRO A 186 -17.07 12.77 9.98
C PRO A 186 -18.16 13.05 8.96
N VAL A 187 -18.68 12.01 8.32
CA VAL A 187 -19.75 12.14 7.30
C VAL A 187 -21.02 12.71 7.92
N ARG A 188 -21.42 12.24 9.10
CA ARG A 188 -22.59 12.79 9.83
C ARG A 188 -22.40 14.25 10.20
N SER A 189 -21.20 14.64 10.64
CA SER A 189 -20.90 16.04 10.97
C SER A 189 -20.98 16.95 9.75
N ILE A 190 -20.41 16.54 8.62
CA ILE A 190 -20.49 17.31 7.36
C ILE A 190 -21.95 17.40 6.89
N PHE A 191 -22.66 16.28 6.90
CA PHE A 191 -24.07 16.25 6.49
C PHE A 191 -24.93 17.16 7.35
N SER A 192 -24.78 17.14 8.68
CA SER A 192 -25.54 18.02 9.57
C SER A 192 -25.25 19.51 9.30
N LYS A 193 -23.99 19.87 9.05
CA LYS A 193 -23.62 21.25 8.68
C LYS A 193 -24.26 21.68 7.36
N LEU A 194 -24.23 20.80 6.33
CA LEU A 194 -24.87 21.08 5.05
C LEU A 194 -26.37 21.27 5.18
N VAL A 195 -27.04 20.40 5.95
CA VAL A 195 -28.49 20.53 6.20
C VAL A 195 -28.80 21.84 6.92
N THR A 196 -28.01 22.23 7.93
CA THR A 196 -28.20 23.52 8.63
C THR A 196 -28.01 24.70 7.69
N GLN A 197 -27.00 24.70 6.84
CA GLN A 197 -26.78 25.77 5.85
C GLN A 197 -27.92 25.84 4.84
N LEU A 198 -28.44 24.70 4.39
CA LEU A 198 -29.58 24.66 3.47
C LEU A 198 -30.84 25.22 4.12
N MET A 199 -31.10 24.90 5.39
CA MET A 199 -32.25 25.45 6.12
C MET A 199 -32.15 26.97 6.26
N LEU A 200 -31.00 27.51 6.63
CA LEU A 200 -30.75 28.94 6.72
C LEU A 200 -30.94 29.64 5.36
N PHE A 201 -30.53 29.00 4.28
CA PHE A 201 -30.70 29.54 2.94
C PHE A 201 -32.19 29.57 2.53
N ILE A 202 -32.94 28.54 2.85
CA ILE A 202 -34.41 28.50 2.59
C ILE A 202 -35.13 29.57 3.39
N GLU A 203 -34.80 29.76 4.68
CA GLU A 203 -35.36 30.84 5.50
C GLU A 203 -35.09 32.23 4.90
N PHE A 204 -33.87 32.45 4.39
CA PHE A 204 -33.48 33.71 3.76
C PHE A 204 -34.26 34.01 2.48
N ILE A 205 -34.64 32.99 1.69
CA ILE A 205 -35.41 33.17 0.45
C ILE A 205 -36.91 33.34 0.74
N SER A 206 -37.40 32.87 1.90
CA SER A 206 -38.83 32.94 2.27
C SER A 206 -39.23 34.25 2.96
N LEU A 207 -38.28 35.15 3.20
CA LEU A 207 -38.49 36.53 3.67
C LEU A 207 -38.52 37.49 2.50
#